data_1eb189423c016ec2009f1efdb098cbed
#
_entry.id   1eb189423c016ec2009f1efdb098cbed
#
_cell.length_a   1.000
_cell.length_b   1.000
_cell.length_c   1.000
_cell.angle_alpha   90.00
_cell.angle_beta   90.00
_cell.angle_gamma   90.00
#
_symmetry.space_group_name_H-M   'P 1'
#
loop_
_entity.id
_entity.type
_entity.pdbx_description
1 polymer ?
#
loop_
_entity_poly.entity_id
_entity_poly.type
_entity_poly.pdbx_seq_one_letter_code
_entity_poly.pdbx_strand_id
1 'polypeptide(L)'
;MFNPDRIEDLQYSTEKQIMDRKSARIDAKGLAVTFVAMANADGGYLGIGIEDDGTITGIDAYEKNINEIQRIPYDYCIPSVKVEQTIMDVTDKDGKANHVLRMHIFPSSQVVANQQDEVFLRVGDKSKKLNFEQRLQLVYAKGMKFFEDQPVAGATIDDIDQDFVRNYCERIGYTRGAEYYLRHNHDFVTTQDGKDVVSGAAILLFGKDPQKYFPRARVRFIRYEGTSAEVGSRMNIVKDQKFSGRILDQLQGTVDFVKTQIREYTK
;
A
#
# COMPACT_ATOMS: atom_id res chain seq x y z
N MET A 1 1.58 19.79 20.31
CA MET A 1 1.97 19.05 19.07
C MET A 1 3.22 18.27 19.42
N PHE A 2 3.32 16.98 19.08
CA PHE A 2 4.49 16.14 19.37
C PHE A 2 5.74 16.71 18.69
N ASN A 3 6.80 16.90 19.46
CA ASN A 3 8.10 17.34 18.96
C ASN A 3 9.17 16.31 19.36
N PRO A 4 9.69 15.50 18.41
CA PRO A 4 10.65 14.43 18.69
C PRO A 4 12.01 14.94 19.20
N ASP A 5 12.31 16.23 19.07
CA ASP A 5 13.56 16.83 19.57
C ASP A 5 13.48 17.25 21.04
N ARG A 6 12.33 17.08 21.67
CA ARG A 6 12.12 17.34 23.09
C ARG A 6 12.00 16.03 23.85
N ILE A 7 12.83 15.86 24.86
CA ILE A 7 12.82 14.64 25.69
C ILE A 7 11.49 14.45 26.41
N GLU A 8 10.85 15.53 26.85
CA GLU A 8 9.57 15.50 27.53
C GLU A 8 8.47 14.92 26.64
N ASP A 9 8.54 15.20 25.31
CA ASP A 9 7.56 14.67 24.37
C ASP A 9 7.77 13.17 24.13
N LEU A 10 9.02 12.68 24.11
CA LEU A 10 9.32 11.26 24.08
C LEU A 10 8.94 10.57 25.40
N GLN A 11 9.08 11.26 26.53
CA GLN A 11 8.84 10.73 27.86
C GLN A 11 7.36 10.66 28.21
N TYR A 12 6.59 11.71 27.93
CA TYR A 12 5.22 11.84 28.44
C TYR A 12 4.13 11.72 27.36
N SER A 13 4.46 11.75 26.06
CA SER A 13 3.46 11.52 25.06
C SER A 13 2.93 10.09 25.12
N THR A 14 1.64 9.92 24.89
CA THR A 14 1.05 8.59 24.73
C THR A 14 1.63 7.90 23.50
N GLU A 15 2.02 6.64 23.62
CA GLU A 15 2.42 5.83 22.48
C GLU A 15 1.30 5.75 21.46
N LYS A 16 1.65 5.96 20.20
CA LYS A 16 0.70 6.05 19.06
C LYS A 16 1.33 5.45 17.80
N GLN A 17 0.65 5.68 16.68
CA GLN A 17 1.08 5.27 15.35
C GLN A 17 2.53 5.63 15.04
N ILE A 18 2.96 6.84 15.40
CA ILE A 18 4.26 7.41 15.02
C ILE A 18 5.25 7.57 16.20
N MET A 19 4.95 7.03 17.37
CA MET A 19 5.81 7.17 18.54
C MET A 19 5.73 5.94 19.43
N ASP A 20 6.89 5.46 19.87
CA ASP A 20 7.05 4.36 20.83
C ASP A 20 8.27 4.60 21.72
N ARG A 21 8.32 3.99 22.90
CA ARG A 21 9.48 4.03 23.79
C ARG A 21 9.84 2.64 24.25
N LYS A 22 11.13 2.41 24.53
CA LYS A 22 11.61 1.11 24.95
C LYS A 22 12.79 1.24 25.93
N SER A 23 12.81 0.36 26.88
CA SER A 23 13.96 0.17 27.77
C SER A 23 15.22 -0.15 26.95
N ALA A 24 16.38 0.36 27.39
CA ALA A 24 17.67 0.00 26.83
C ALA A 24 18.03 -1.49 26.99
N ARG A 25 17.25 -2.24 27.78
CA ARG A 25 17.40 -3.69 28.02
C ARG A 25 16.68 -4.55 26.99
N ILE A 26 15.88 -3.94 26.10
CA ILE A 26 15.11 -4.70 25.11
C ILE A 26 16.04 -5.48 24.18
N ASP A 27 15.64 -6.71 23.86
CA ASP A 27 16.32 -7.53 22.87
C ASP A 27 16.20 -6.93 21.46
N ALA A 28 17.33 -6.80 20.76
CA ALA A 28 17.37 -6.20 19.41
C ALA A 28 16.48 -6.96 18.40
N LYS A 29 16.46 -8.29 18.46
CA LYS A 29 15.62 -9.11 17.58
C LYS A 29 14.12 -8.88 17.84
N GLY A 30 13.72 -8.77 19.10
CA GLY A 30 12.35 -8.44 19.49
C GLY A 30 11.96 -7.02 19.04
N LEU A 31 12.89 -6.07 19.21
CA LEU A 31 12.68 -4.69 18.80
C LEU A 31 12.57 -4.51 17.28
N ALA A 32 13.19 -5.38 16.48
CA ALA A 32 13.10 -5.36 15.01
C ALA A 32 11.64 -5.40 14.50
N VAL A 33 10.73 -6.01 15.25
CA VAL A 33 9.28 -6.01 14.96
C VAL A 33 8.72 -4.58 14.88
N THR A 34 9.15 -3.70 15.79
CA THR A 34 8.73 -2.29 15.78
C THR A 34 9.29 -1.54 14.58
N PHE A 35 10.56 -1.79 14.21
CA PHE A 35 11.17 -1.19 13.02
C PHE A 35 10.43 -1.59 11.74
N VAL A 36 10.21 -2.88 11.57
CA VAL A 36 9.45 -3.42 10.43
C VAL A 36 8.04 -2.82 10.38
N ALA A 37 7.35 -2.79 11.51
CA ALA A 37 5.97 -2.30 11.58
C ALA A 37 5.86 -0.81 11.25
N MET A 38 6.75 0.02 11.78
CA MET A 38 6.80 1.47 11.51
C MET A 38 7.20 1.75 10.06
N ALA A 39 8.22 1.06 9.53
CA ALA A 39 8.66 1.24 8.14
C ALA A 39 7.57 0.83 7.13
N ASN A 40 6.75 -0.15 7.47
CA ASN A 40 5.62 -0.57 6.64
C ASN A 40 4.43 0.38 6.70
N ALA A 41 4.34 1.21 7.73
CA ALA A 41 3.32 2.24 7.92
C ALA A 41 3.87 3.65 7.61
N ASP A 42 3.57 4.61 8.45
CA ASP A 42 3.91 6.03 8.26
C ASP A 42 5.31 6.42 8.79
N GLY A 43 6.11 5.41 9.19
CA GLY A 43 7.35 5.65 9.92
C GLY A 43 7.08 6.00 11.39
N GLY A 44 8.07 6.59 12.07
CA GLY A 44 7.87 7.03 13.45
C GLY A 44 9.16 7.25 14.22
N TYR A 45 9.01 7.58 15.48
CA TYR A 45 10.07 7.85 16.42
C TYR A 45 10.10 6.81 17.53
N LEU A 46 11.29 6.39 17.90
CA LEU A 46 11.53 5.42 18.95
C LEU A 46 12.52 6.02 19.95
N GLY A 47 12.13 6.12 21.21
CA GLY A 47 12.99 6.52 22.31
C GLY A 47 13.53 5.29 23.05
N ILE A 48 14.84 5.06 23.05
CA ILE A 48 15.50 3.97 23.77
C ILE A 48 16.16 4.50 25.05
N GLY A 49 15.93 3.84 26.15
CA GLY A 49 16.36 4.27 27.50
C GLY A 49 15.26 4.96 28.29
N ILE A 50 14.01 4.84 27.80
CA ILE A 50 12.81 5.33 28.47
C ILE A 50 11.90 4.12 28.70
N GLU A 51 11.46 3.90 29.95
CA GLU A 51 10.54 2.83 30.29
C GLU A 51 9.10 3.18 29.89
N ASP A 52 8.19 2.21 29.89
CA ASP A 52 6.80 2.39 29.42
C ASP A 52 6.04 3.45 30.27
N ASP A 53 6.41 3.61 31.55
CA ASP A 53 5.84 4.63 32.43
C ASP A 53 6.44 6.04 32.25
N GLY A 54 7.39 6.20 31.32
CA GLY A 54 8.11 7.43 31.04
C GLY A 54 9.37 7.61 31.93
N THR A 55 9.71 6.68 32.80
CA THR A 55 10.93 6.75 33.61
C THR A 55 12.17 6.69 32.73
N ILE A 56 13.07 7.65 32.82
CA ILE A 56 14.35 7.65 32.12
C ILE A 56 15.34 6.78 32.89
N THR A 57 15.74 5.65 32.30
CA THR A 57 16.79 4.75 32.78
C THR A 57 18.11 4.94 32.06
N GLY A 58 18.07 5.61 30.89
CA GLY A 58 19.22 5.89 30.06
C GLY A 58 19.81 4.69 29.34
N ILE A 59 20.87 4.94 28.58
CA ILE A 59 21.51 3.93 27.70
C ILE A 59 22.96 3.62 28.12
N ASP A 60 23.63 4.45 28.91
CA ASP A 60 25.09 4.40 29.13
C ASP A 60 25.56 3.07 29.76
N ALA A 61 24.72 2.44 30.57
CA ALA A 61 25.02 1.13 31.16
C ALA A 61 24.84 -0.05 30.17
N TYR A 62 24.36 0.20 28.95
CA TYR A 62 23.92 -0.85 27.99
C TYR A 62 24.61 -0.74 26.63
N GLU A 63 25.84 -0.23 26.58
CA GLU A 63 26.58 0.07 25.35
C GLU A 63 26.54 -1.09 24.34
N LYS A 64 26.80 -2.32 24.77
CA LYS A 64 26.75 -3.49 23.89
C LYS A 64 25.40 -3.68 23.23
N ASN A 65 24.32 -3.57 24.01
CA ASN A 65 22.95 -3.74 23.51
C ASN A 65 22.55 -2.58 22.61
N ILE A 66 22.98 -1.36 22.94
CA ILE A 66 22.72 -0.18 22.10
C ILE A 66 23.38 -0.32 20.73
N ASN A 67 24.62 -0.82 20.67
CA ASN A 67 25.29 -1.10 19.40
C ASN A 67 24.52 -2.14 18.55
N GLU A 68 23.91 -3.15 19.17
CA GLU A 68 23.04 -4.10 18.47
C GLU A 68 21.74 -3.45 17.99
N ILE A 69 21.10 -2.62 18.81
CA ILE A 69 19.89 -1.86 18.46
C ILE A 69 20.16 -0.92 17.27
N GLN A 70 21.27 -0.22 17.27
CA GLN A 70 21.64 0.69 16.18
C GLN A 70 21.81 -0.02 14.82
N ARG A 71 22.11 -1.32 14.83
CA ARG A 71 22.28 -2.14 13.63
C ARG A 71 21.01 -2.82 13.15
N ILE A 72 19.90 -2.76 13.91
CA ILE A 72 18.62 -3.39 13.55
C ILE A 72 18.20 -3.09 12.09
N PRO A 73 18.29 -1.84 11.59
CA PRO A 73 17.88 -1.51 10.23
C PRO A 73 18.58 -2.33 9.14
N TYR A 74 19.79 -2.78 9.41
CA TYR A 74 20.63 -3.54 8.47
C TYR A 74 20.61 -5.04 8.74
N ASP A 75 20.66 -5.43 10.02
CA ASP A 75 20.83 -6.82 10.42
C ASP A 75 19.49 -7.59 10.48
N TYR A 76 18.38 -6.89 10.75
CA TYR A 76 17.09 -7.54 11.03
C TYR A 76 15.92 -7.08 10.12
N CYS A 77 16.15 -6.11 9.23
CA CYS A 77 15.12 -5.62 8.29
C CYS A 77 15.49 -5.96 6.84
N ILE A 78 14.55 -6.52 6.11
CA ILE A 78 14.72 -6.92 4.70
C ILE A 78 13.57 -6.34 3.86
N PRO A 79 13.82 -5.42 2.92
CA PRO A 79 15.07 -4.69 2.73
C PRO A 79 15.42 -3.81 3.94
N SER A 80 16.66 -3.32 3.98
CA SER A 80 17.11 -2.43 5.05
C SER A 80 16.26 -1.16 5.13
N VAL A 81 16.08 -0.63 6.33
CA VAL A 81 15.24 0.54 6.60
C VAL A 81 16.10 1.77 6.82
N LYS A 82 15.70 2.90 6.24
CA LYS A 82 16.34 4.18 6.54
C LYS A 82 15.97 4.63 7.96
N VAL A 83 17.01 4.90 8.77
CA VAL A 83 16.86 5.40 10.15
C VAL A 83 17.86 6.52 10.40
N GLU A 84 17.39 7.59 11.03
CA GLU A 84 18.24 8.63 11.60
C GLU A 84 18.31 8.45 13.11
N GLN A 85 19.52 8.57 13.67
CA GLN A 85 19.81 8.31 15.07
C GLN A 85 20.38 9.57 15.73
N THR A 86 19.88 9.89 16.92
CA THR A 86 20.35 11.04 17.70
C THR A 86 20.47 10.64 19.16
N ILE A 87 21.62 10.93 19.76
CA ILE A 87 21.83 10.80 21.19
C ILE A 87 21.39 12.11 21.86
N MET A 88 20.57 12.00 22.90
CA MET A 88 20.04 13.13 23.65
C MET A 88 20.56 13.10 25.08
N ASP A 89 21.11 14.20 25.56
CA ASP A 89 21.56 14.33 26.95
C ASP A 89 20.35 14.38 27.90
N VAL A 90 20.36 13.60 28.95
CA VAL A 90 19.28 13.52 29.92
C VAL A 90 19.81 13.39 31.35
N THR A 91 18.94 13.63 32.31
CA THR A 91 19.15 13.19 33.70
C THR A 91 18.30 11.96 33.96
N ASP A 92 18.90 10.88 34.43
CA ASP A 92 18.19 9.64 34.74
C ASP A 92 17.39 9.73 36.05
N LYS A 93 16.65 8.66 36.34
CA LYS A 93 15.82 8.54 37.55
C LYS A 93 16.60 8.69 38.86
N ASP A 94 17.92 8.47 38.87
CA ASP A 94 18.80 8.56 40.02
C ASP A 94 19.49 9.94 40.12
N GLY A 95 19.11 10.89 39.25
CA GLY A 95 19.66 12.24 39.18
C GLY A 95 21.04 12.32 38.56
N LYS A 96 21.48 11.29 37.81
CA LYS A 96 22.78 11.24 37.14
C LYS A 96 22.65 11.64 35.68
N ALA A 97 23.71 12.26 35.15
CA ALA A 97 23.84 12.50 33.71
C ALA A 97 23.86 11.16 33.00
N ASN A 98 23.07 11.04 31.92
CA ASN A 98 22.90 9.86 31.12
C ASN A 98 22.45 10.28 29.71
N HIS A 99 22.20 9.30 28.81
CA HIS A 99 21.73 9.57 27.46
C HIS A 99 20.50 8.73 27.14
N VAL A 100 19.74 9.20 26.14
CA VAL A 100 18.65 8.48 25.48
C VAL A 100 18.95 8.43 23.99
N LEU A 101 18.75 7.29 23.35
CA LEU A 101 18.87 7.16 21.90
C LEU A 101 17.50 7.36 21.24
N ARG A 102 17.35 8.46 20.49
CA ARG A 102 16.20 8.70 19.62
C ARG A 102 16.49 8.14 18.25
N MET A 103 15.57 7.34 17.72
CA MET A 103 15.65 6.79 16.37
C MET A 103 14.43 7.26 15.57
N HIS A 104 14.66 7.89 14.41
CA HIS A 104 13.62 8.22 13.44
C HIS A 104 13.61 7.18 12.36
N ILE A 105 12.59 6.36 12.32
CA ILE A 105 12.37 5.30 11.34
C ILE A 105 11.54 5.88 10.21
N PHE A 106 12.09 5.91 9.00
CA PHE A 106 11.38 6.43 7.82
C PHE A 106 10.43 5.38 7.23
N PRO A 107 9.29 5.81 6.66
CA PRO A 107 8.44 4.90 5.90
C PRO A 107 9.20 4.35 4.69
N SER A 108 9.03 3.07 4.44
CA SER A 108 9.62 2.40 3.27
C SER A 108 8.64 2.39 2.10
N SER A 109 9.13 2.62 0.88
CA SER A 109 8.36 2.41 -0.35
C SER A 109 8.16 0.93 -0.69
N GLN A 110 8.95 0.05 -0.09
CA GLN A 110 8.85 -1.39 -0.25
C GLN A 110 8.26 -2.04 1.00
N VAL A 111 7.72 -3.25 0.85
CA VAL A 111 7.33 -4.07 2.00
C VAL A 111 8.58 -4.59 2.68
N VAL A 112 8.69 -4.29 3.96
CA VAL A 112 9.79 -4.73 4.83
C VAL A 112 9.36 -5.95 5.63
N ALA A 113 10.22 -6.96 5.72
CA ALA A 113 10.06 -8.13 6.57
C ALA A 113 11.22 -8.22 7.58
N ASN A 114 11.05 -9.02 8.63
CA ASN A 114 12.17 -9.41 9.49
C ASN A 114 12.93 -10.62 8.87
N GLN A 115 14.00 -11.08 9.54
CA GLN A 115 14.80 -12.24 9.10
C GLN A 115 14.02 -13.57 9.01
N GLN A 116 12.85 -13.67 9.63
CA GLN A 116 11.95 -14.83 9.56
C GLN A 116 10.88 -14.69 8.48
N ASP A 117 11.03 -13.74 7.56
CA ASP A 117 10.04 -13.40 6.52
C ASP A 117 8.67 -13.01 7.09
N GLU A 118 8.64 -12.43 8.29
CA GLU A 118 7.42 -11.93 8.90
C GLU A 118 7.25 -10.44 8.61
N VAL A 119 6.06 -10.06 8.21
CA VAL A 119 5.69 -8.67 7.91
C VAL A 119 4.75 -8.16 9.00
N PHE A 120 5.07 -6.99 9.53
CA PHE A 120 4.26 -6.31 10.53
C PHE A 120 3.85 -4.93 10.02
N LEU A 121 2.72 -4.44 10.51
CA LEU A 121 2.19 -3.10 10.25
C LEU A 121 1.89 -2.41 11.58
N ARG A 122 2.30 -1.15 11.72
CA ARG A 122 1.94 -0.34 12.89
C ARG A 122 0.48 0.09 12.77
N VAL A 123 -0.32 -0.25 13.78
CA VAL A 123 -1.74 0.12 13.88
C VAL A 123 -1.97 0.68 15.28
N GLY A 124 -2.03 2.00 15.39
CA GLY A 124 -2.03 2.69 16.67
C GLY A 124 -0.70 2.47 17.42
N ASP A 125 -0.77 1.98 18.64
CA ASP A 125 0.37 1.66 19.51
C ASP A 125 0.94 0.23 19.30
N LYS A 126 0.35 -0.57 18.40
CA LYS A 126 0.67 -2.00 18.26
C LYS A 126 1.28 -2.33 16.90
N SER A 127 2.24 -3.26 16.92
CA SER A 127 2.82 -3.91 15.75
C SER A 127 2.03 -5.18 15.43
N LYS A 128 1.18 -5.13 14.41
CA LYS A 128 0.32 -6.25 14.00
C LYS A 128 1.00 -7.09 12.94
N LYS A 129 1.18 -8.39 13.19
CA LYS A 129 1.63 -9.34 12.17
C LYS A 129 0.58 -9.50 11.09
N LEU A 130 1.00 -9.39 9.83
CA LEU A 130 0.14 -9.53 8.67
C LEU A 130 0.07 -10.99 8.21
N ASN A 131 -1.14 -11.45 7.88
CA ASN A 131 -1.35 -12.71 7.18
C ASN A 131 -1.03 -12.55 5.68
N PHE A 132 -1.08 -13.65 4.90
CA PHE A 132 -0.75 -13.65 3.48
C PHE A 132 -1.56 -12.62 2.67
N GLU A 133 -2.88 -12.55 2.85
CA GLU A 133 -3.74 -11.62 2.11
C GLU A 133 -3.44 -10.15 2.46
N GLN A 134 -3.24 -9.86 3.74
CA GLN A 134 -2.89 -8.51 4.21
C GLN A 134 -1.51 -8.08 3.69
N ARG A 135 -0.54 -9.02 3.65
CA ARG A 135 0.76 -8.78 3.06
C ARG A 135 0.65 -8.47 1.56
N LEU A 136 -0.17 -9.22 0.84
CA LEU A 136 -0.44 -8.98 -0.59
C LEU A 136 -1.09 -7.61 -0.82
N GLN A 137 -2.07 -7.23 0.00
CA GLN A 137 -2.69 -5.90 -0.04
C GLN A 137 -1.66 -4.79 0.19
N LEU A 138 -0.74 -4.98 1.15
CA LEU A 138 0.34 -4.00 1.40
C LEU A 138 1.29 -3.87 0.20
N VAL A 139 1.61 -4.99 -0.47
CA VAL A 139 2.43 -5.00 -1.70
C VAL A 139 1.79 -4.15 -2.79
N TYR A 140 0.48 -4.30 -3.02
CA TYR A 140 -0.26 -3.48 -3.97
C TYR A 140 -0.35 -2.01 -3.52
N ALA A 141 -0.65 -1.76 -2.25
CA ALA A 141 -0.75 -0.40 -1.71
C ALA A 141 0.56 0.39 -1.81
N LYS A 142 1.71 -0.30 -1.71
CA LYS A 142 3.04 0.31 -1.90
C LYS A 142 3.49 0.38 -3.37
N GLY A 143 2.63 -0.01 -4.33
CA GLY A 143 2.96 0.01 -5.75
C GLY A 143 4.08 -0.95 -6.17
N MET A 144 4.39 -1.97 -5.38
CA MET A 144 5.39 -2.98 -5.73
C MET A 144 4.90 -3.96 -6.80
N LYS A 145 3.58 -4.10 -6.90
CA LYS A 145 2.89 -4.84 -7.96
C LYS A 145 1.60 -4.11 -8.32
N PHE A 146 1.25 -4.13 -9.57
CA PHE A 146 -0.01 -3.62 -10.08
C PHE A 146 -0.90 -4.78 -10.49
N PHE A 147 -2.17 -4.71 -10.14
CA PHE A 147 -3.14 -5.75 -10.48
C PHE A 147 -3.27 -5.93 -11.99
N GLU A 148 -3.26 -4.82 -12.72
CA GLU A 148 -3.38 -4.76 -14.17
C GLU A 148 -2.22 -5.41 -14.92
N ASP A 149 -1.02 -5.48 -14.32
CA ASP A 149 0.17 -6.11 -14.93
C ASP A 149 0.20 -7.63 -14.70
N GLN A 150 -0.69 -8.16 -13.83
CA GLN A 150 -0.67 -9.57 -13.54
C GLN A 150 -1.17 -10.41 -14.74
N PRO A 151 -0.54 -11.57 -14.99
CA PRO A 151 -1.02 -12.54 -15.97
C PRO A 151 -2.46 -12.98 -15.69
N VAL A 152 -3.26 -13.05 -16.74
CA VAL A 152 -4.64 -13.57 -16.65
C VAL A 152 -4.63 -15.06 -16.98
N ALA A 153 -4.94 -15.89 -15.99
CA ALA A 153 -4.95 -17.34 -16.17
C ALA A 153 -5.93 -17.76 -17.28
N GLY A 154 -5.43 -18.53 -18.25
CA GLY A 154 -6.19 -19.04 -19.38
C GLY A 154 -6.50 -18.02 -20.48
N ALA A 155 -6.05 -16.77 -20.35
CA ALA A 155 -6.14 -15.80 -21.43
C ALA A 155 -5.02 -16.02 -22.46
N THR A 156 -5.34 -15.81 -23.72
CA THR A 156 -4.41 -15.91 -24.83
C THR A 156 -4.50 -14.66 -25.70
N ILE A 157 -3.58 -14.52 -26.66
CA ILE A 157 -3.61 -13.41 -27.61
C ILE A 157 -4.88 -13.40 -28.46
N ASP A 158 -5.54 -14.55 -28.62
CA ASP A 158 -6.79 -14.68 -29.37
C ASP A 158 -7.98 -14.00 -28.64
N ASP A 159 -7.86 -13.80 -27.32
CA ASP A 159 -8.86 -13.05 -26.56
C ASP A 159 -8.73 -11.53 -26.75
N ILE A 160 -7.65 -11.06 -27.36
CA ILE A 160 -7.44 -9.64 -27.71
C ILE A 160 -8.09 -9.33 -29.06
N ASP A 161 -8.79 -8.22 -29.14
CA ASP A 161 -9.35 -7.68 -30.39
C ASP A 161 -8.28 -6.94 -31.18
N GLN A 162 -7.62 -7.66 -32.09
CA GLN A 162 -6.51 -7.14 -32.90
C GLN A 162 -6.94 -5.96 -33.81
N ASP A 163 -8.18 -5.97 -34.30
CA ASP A 163 -8.69 -4.88 -35.13
C ASP A 163 -8.91 -3.62 -34.29
N PHE A 164 -9.42 -3.78 -33.06
CA PHE A 164 -9.55 -2.66 -32.15
C PHE A 164 -8.18 -2.06 -31.77
N VAL A 165 -7.18 -2.90 -31.48
CA VAL A 165 -5.81 -2.43 -31.20
C VAL A 165 -5.22 -1.70 -32.41
N ARG A 166 -5.44 -2.19 -33.62
CA ARG A 166 -4.98 -1.54 -34.87
C ARG A 166 -5.59 -0.16 -35.01
N ASN A 167 -6.91 -0.05 -34.91
CA ASN A 167 -7.62 1.23 -34.97
C ASN A 167 -7.16 2.19 -33.84
N TYR A 168 -6.91 1.67 -32.66
CA TYR A 168 -6.37 2.47 -31.56
C TYR A 168 -4.97 3.01 -31.88
N CYS A 169 -4.06 2.16 -32.38
CA CYS A 169 -2.71 2.56 -32.80
C CYS A 169 -2.76 3.66 -33.90
N GLU A 170 -3.64 3.54 -34.87
CA GLU A 170 -3.82 4.55 -35.94
C GLU A 170 -4.27 5.89 -35.35
N ARG A 171 -5.23 5.87 -34.40
CA ARG A 171 -5.75 7.09 -33.75
C ARG A 171 -4.71 7.82 -32.92
N ILE A 172 -3.78 7.12 -32.31
CA ILE A 172 -2.68 7.72 -31.52
C ILE A 172 -1.41 7.98 -32.34
N GLY A 173 -1.44 7.71 -33.66
CA GLY A 173 -0.30 7.90 -34.57
C GLY A 173 0.84 6.89 -34.36
N TYR A 174 0.56 5.70 -33.81
CA TYR A 174 1.56 4.67 -33.59
C TYR A 174 1.79 3.84 -34.85
N THR A 175 3.00 3.87 -35.39
CA THR A 175 3.30 3.35 -36.74
C THR A 175 3.89 1.95 -36.79
N ARG A 176 4.27 1.36 -35.62
CA ARG A 176 4.93 0.04 -35.59
C ARG A 176 3.98 -1.15 -35.61
N GLY A 177 2.65 -0.89 -35.67
CA GLY A 177 1.63 -1.93 -35.72
C GLY A 177 1.15 -2.44 -34.38
N ALA A 178 -0.03 -3.11 -34.40
CA ALA A 178 -0.74 -3.56 -33.19
C ALA A 178 0.02 -4.60 -32.37
N GLU A 179 0.62 -5.60 -33.00
CA GLU A 179 1.37 -6.64 -32.30
C GLU A 179 2.60 -6.06 -31.57
N TYR A 180 3.33 -5.19 -32.25
CA TYR A 180 4.48 -4.51 -31.63
C TYR A 180 4.03 -3.64 -30.46
N TYR A 181 2.90 -2.95 -30.59
CA TYR A 181 2.31 -2.16 -29.52
C TYR A 181 2.01 -3.01 -28.26
N LEU A 182 1.34 -4.15 -28.46
CA LEU A 182 0.99 -5.05 -27.36
C LEU A 182 2.19 -5.62 -26.61
N ARG A 183 3.32 -5.86 -27.31
CA ARG A 183 4.50 -6.50 -26.73
C ARG A 183 5.53 -5.54 -26.15
N HIS A 184 5.56 -4.29 -26.61
CA HIS A 184 6.64 -3.34 -26.26
C HIS A 184 6.14 -2.07 -25.57
N ASN A 185 4.81 -1.92 -25.47
CA ASN A 185 4.22 -0.83 -24.70
C ASN A 185 3.48 -1.44 -23.50
N HIS A 186 3.95 -1.12 -22.29
CA HIS A 186 3.34 -1.52 -21.02
C HIS A 186 3.17 -3.04 -20.82
N ASP A 187 3.97 -3.87 -21.50
CA ASP A 187 3.98 -5.33 -21.36
C ASP A 187 2.58 -5.99 -21.37
N PHE A 188 1.69 -5.49 -22.26
CA PHE A 188 0.34 -6.04 -22.40
C PHE A 188 0.36 -7.52 -22.76
N VAL A 189 1.33 -7.94 -23.56
CA VAL A 189 1.61 -9.34 -23.89
C VAL A 189 3.09 -9.60 -23.72
N THR A 190 3.44 -10.54 -22.85
CA THR A 190 4.81 -11.01 -22.63
C THR A 190 4.96 -12.46 -23.05
N THR A 191 6.18 -12.96 -23.18
CA THR A 191 6.44 -14.38 -23.46
C THR A 191 7.12 -15.02 -22.24
N GLN A 192 6.50 -16.05 -21.68
CA GLN A 192 7.04 -16.85 -20.58
C GLN A 192 7.04 -18.31 -21.00
N ASP A 193 8.17 -18.98 -20.86
CA ASP A 193 8.35 -20.38 -21.27
C ASP A 193 7.88 -20.69 -22.71
N GLY A 194 8.11 -19.75 -23.64
CA GLY A 194 7.73 -19.87 -25.04
C GLY A 194 6.23 -19.71 -25.31
N LYS A 195 5.43 -19.28 -24.33
CA LYS A 195 4.00 -19.02 -24.46
C LYS A 195 3.69 -17.55 -24.21
N ASP A 196 2.72 -17.04 -24.98
CA ASP A 196 2.22 -15.69 -24.75
C ASP A 196 1.40 -15.63 -23.46
N VAL A 197 1.70 -14.64 -22.66
CA VAL A 197 1.03 -14.33 -21.41
C VAL A 197 0.40 -12.95 -21.54
N VAL A 198 -0.89 -12.88 -21.32
CA VAL A 198 -1.69 -11.65 -21.48
C VAL A 198 -1.96 -11.04 -20.11
N SER A 199 -1.69 -9.75 -19.95
CA SER A 199 -1.91 -9.01 -18.71
C SER A 199 -3.39 -8.65 -18.50
N GLY A 200 -3.74 -8.32 -17.23
CA GLY A 200 -5.06 -7.80 -16.88
C GLY A 200 -5.40 -6.52 -17.63
N ALA A 201 -4.42 -5.62 -17.77
CA ALA A 201 -4.57 -4.38 -18.55
C ALA A 201 -4.93 -4.67 -20.00
N ALA A 202 -4.27 -5.64 -20.65
CA ALA A 202 -4.56 -6.01 -22.03
C ALA A 202 -5.99 -6.49 -22.21
N ILE A 203 -6.46 -7.36 -21.32
CA ILE A 203 -7.86 -7.86 -21.36
C ILE A 203 -8.86 -6.74 -21.11
N LEU A 204 -8.63 -5.89 -20.12
CA LEU A 204 -9.57 -4.82 -19.76
C LEU A 204 -9.65 -3.72 -20.83
N LEU A 205 -8.55 -3.42 -21.52
CA LEU A 205 -8.49 -2.37 -22.52
C LEU A 205 -8.81 -2.86 -23.94
N PHE A 206 -8.37 -4.07 -24.28
CA PHE A 206 -8.35 -4.57 -25.65
C PHE A 206 -9.04 -5.94 -25.83
N GLY A 207 -9.50 -6.57 -24.76
CA GLY A 207 -10.17 -7.87 -24.82
C GLY A 207 -11.48 -7.84 -25.60
N LYS A 208 -11.80 -8.94 -26.29
CA LYS A 208 -13.09 -9.15 -26.97
C LYS A 208 -14.23 -9.26 -25.95
N ASP A 209 -14.00 -9.96 -24.84
CA ASP A 209 -14.93 -10.13 -23.74
C ASP A 209 -14.18 -10.07 -22.39
N PRO A 210 -13.90 -8.87 -21.84
CA PRO A 210 -13.21 -8.72 -20.55
C PRO A 210 -13.93 -9.41 -19.40
N GLN A 211 -15.26 -9.50 -19.44
CA GLN A 211 -16.05 -10.06 -18.35
C GLN A 211 -15.94 -11.58 -18.24
N LYS A 212 -15.45 -12.27 -19.28
CA LYS A 212 -15.07 -13.70 -19.21
C LYS A 212 -14.03 -13.95 -18.11
N TYR A 213 -13.06 -13.01 -17.96
CA TYR A 213 -11.97 -13.09 -16.99
C TYR A 213 -12.22 -12.25 -15.75
N PHE A 214 -12.88 -11.12 -15.91
CA PHE A 214 -13.18 -10.16 -14.84
C PHE A 214 -14.70 -9.92 -14.75
N PRO A 215 -15.50 -10.86 -14.22
CA PRO A 215 -16.97 -10.75 -14.23
C PRO A 215 -17.51 -9.52 -13.50
N ARG A 216 -16.73 -8.92 -12.61
CA ARG A 216 -17.10 -7.73 -11.84
C ARG A 216 -16.60 -6.42 -12.44
N ALA A 217 -15.75 -6.47 -13.48
CA ALA A 217 -15.23 -5.28 -14.17
C ALA A 217 -16.32 -4.66 -15.05
N ARG A 218 -17.30 -4.02 -14.41
CA ARG A 218 -18.43 -3.34 -15.06
C ARG A 218 -18.85 -2.13 -14.25
N VAL A 219 -19.39 -1.13 -14.91
CA VAL A 219 -20.08 -0.02 -14.25
C VAL A 219 -21.54 -0.41 -14.03
N ARG A 220 -22.08 -0.12 -12.86
CA ARG A 220 -23.51 -0.26 -12.56
C ARG A 220 -24.06 1.08 -12.11
N PHE A 221 -25.02 1.59 -12.83
CA PHE A 221 -25.78 2.79 -12.48
C PHE A 221 -27.09 2.39 -11.81
N ILE A 222 -27.36 2.94 -10.64
CA ILE A 222 -28.60 2.73 -9.92
C ILE A 222 -29.20 4.10 -9.58
N ARG A 223 -30.46 4.30 -9.93
CA ARG A 223 -31.24 5.48 -9.53
C ARG A 223 -32.35 5.04 -8.61
N TYR A 224 -32.43 5.72 -7.49
CA TYR A 224 -33.50 5.54 -6.51
C TYR A 224 -34.52 6.69 -6.63
N GLU A 225 -35.75 6.42 -6.26
CA GLU A 225 -36.74 7.44 -5.97
C GLU A 225 -36.51 7.99 -4.55
N GLY A 226 -36.38 9.31 -4.41
CA GLY A 226 -36.02 9.95 -3.14
C GLY A 226 -34.51 10.10 -2.92
N THR A 227 -34.11 10.27 -1.67
CA THR A 227 -32.74 10.63 -1.25
C THR A 227 -31.94 9.48 -0.62
N SER A 228 -32.59 8.34 -0.39
CA SER A 228 -31.97 7.16 0.23
C SER A 228 -32.38 5.87 -0.46
N ALA A 229 -31.50 4.87 -0.40
CA ALA A 229 -31.81 3.52 -0.87
C ALA A 229 -32.69 2.79 0.15
N GLU A 230 -33.82 2.25 -0.29
CA GLU A 230 -34.69 1.40 0.52
C GLU A 230 -34.59 -0.06 0.07
N VAL A 231 -34.80 -0.99 0.99
CA VAL A 231 -34.68 -2.44 0.76
C VAL A 231 -35.95 -3.21 1.10
N GLY A 232 -36.04 -4.42 0.58
CA GLY A 232 -37.21 -5.28 0.82
C GLY A 232 -38.48 -4.80 0.11
N SER A 233 -39.63 -4.85 0.80
CA SER A 233 -40.94 -4.43 0.25
C SER A 233 -41.05 -2.95 -0.08
N ARG A 234 -40.11 -2.12 0.38
CA ARG A 234 -40.02 -0.67 0.12
C ARG A 234 -38.97 -0.30 -0.91
N MET A 235 -38.44 -1.29 -1.66
CA MET A 235 -37.43 -1.06 -2.67
C MET A 235 -37.85 0.00 -3.67
N ASN A 236 -37.05 1.08 -3.77
CA ASN A 236 -37.34 2.29 -4.53
C ASN A 236 -36.40 2.47 -5.72
N ILE A 237 -35.87 1.37 -6.29
CA ILE A 237 -35.03 1.42 -7.49
C ILE A 237 -35.89 1.77 -8.71
N VAL A 238 -35.61 2.92 -9.32
CA VAL A 238 -36.25 3.40 -10.55
C VAL A 238 -35.51 2.94 -11.79
N LYS A 239 -34.16 2.84 -11.70
CA LYS A 239 -33.31 2.40 -12.81
C LYS A 239 -32.13 1.60 -12.28
N ASP A 240 -31.85 0.49 -12.94
CA ASP A 240 -30.66 -0.35 -12.72
C ASP A 240 -30.09 -0.70 -14.09
N GLN A 241 -28.95 -0.13 -14.44
CA GLN A 241 -28.29 -0.33 -15.74
C GLN A 241 -26.85 -0.76 -15.54
N LYS A 242 -26.41 -1.77 -16.30
CA LYS A 242 -25.03 -2.26 -16.28
C LYS A 242 -24.36 -1.96 -17.61
N PHE A 243 -23.10 -1.56 -17.55
CA PHE A 243 -22.25 -1.33 -18.71
C PHE A 243 -21.07 -2.30 -18.64
N SER A 244 -20.94 -3.15 -19.64
CA SER A 244 -19.93 -4.20 -19.78
C SER A 244 -19.09 -3.92 -21.04
N GLY A 245 -18.11 -4.76 -21.31
CA GLY A 245 -17.16 -4.59 -22.40
C GLY A 245 -15.83 -4.03 -21.92
N ARG A 246 -15.05 -3.42 -22.79
CA ARG A 246 -13.78 -2.77 -22.46
C ARG A 246 -14.01 -1.56 -21.58
N ILE A 247 -12.98 -1.16 -20.84
CA ILE A 247 -13.08 0.02 -19.95
C ILE A 247 -13.54 1.27 -20.73
N LEU A 248 -13.01 1.50 -21.94
CA LEU A 248 -13.40 2.65 -22.75
C LEU A 248 -14.88 2.59 -23.18
N ASP A 249 -15.36 1.41 -23.56
CA ASP A 249 -16.77 1.20 -23.95
C ASP A 249 -17.71 1.44 -22.75
N GLN A 250 -17.31 0.96 -21.56
CA GLN A 250 -18.04 1.17 -20.32
C GLN A 250 -18.11 2.65 -19.95
N LEU A 251 -16.99 3.36 -20.02
CA LEU A 251 -16.91 4.79 -19.70
C LEU A 251 -17.80 5.60 -20.65
N GLN A 252 -17.67 5.38 -21.97
CA GLN A 252 -18.46 6.10 -22.97
C GLN A 252 -19.96 5.83 -22.77
N GLY A 253 -20.35 4.56 -22.68
CA GLY A 253 -21.74 4.17 -22.51
C GLY A 253 -22.34 4.68 -21.20
N THR A 254 -21.55 4.70 -20.12
CA THR A 254 -22.00 5.25 -18.84
C THR A 254 -22.19 6.76 -18.91
N VAL A 255 -21.23 7.49 -19.47
CA VAL A 255 -21.33 8.97 -19.60
C VAL A 255 -22.54 9.37 -20.43
N ASP A 256 -22.72 8.71 -21.59
CA ASP A 256 -23.85 9.02 -22.47
C ASP A 256 -25.19 8.70 -21.79
N PHE A 257 -25.25 7.58 -21.07
CA PHE A 257 -26.46 7.21 -20.34
C PHE A 257 -26.76 8.21 -19.18
N VAL A 258 -25.74 8.57 -18.38
CA VAL A 258 -25.91 9.50 -17.26
C VAL A 258 -26.42 10.85 -17.74
N LYS A 259 -25.94 11.38 -18.88
CA LYS A 259 -26.45 12.61 -19.47
C LYS A 259 -27.97 12.53 -19.71
N THR A 260 -28.51 11.37 -20.04
CA THR A 260 -29.97 11.20 -20.26
C THR A 260 -30.76 11.16 -18.94
N GLN A 261 -30.08 10.94 -17.80
CA GLN A 261 -30.72 10.80 -16.48
C GLN A 261 -30.67 12.09 -15.67
N ILE A 262 -29.79 13.01 -16.02
CA ILE A 262 -29.65 14.32 -15.34
C ILE A 262 -30.59 15.31 -16.02
N ARG A 263 -31.43 15.96 -15.23
CA ARG A 263 -32.23 17.12 -15.73
C ARG A 263 -31.32 18.32 -15.79
N GLU A 264 -31.11 18.88 -16.97
CA GLU A 264 -30.52 20.19 -17.11
C GLU A 264 -31.55 21.21 -16.62
N TYR A 265 -31.23 21.88 -15.52
CA TYR A 265 -31.97 23.08 -15.13
C TYR A 265 -31.46 24.22 -16.02
N THR A 266 -32.19 24.53 -17.07
CA THR A 266 -32.03 25.81 -17.78
C THR A 266 -32.35 26.95 -16.81
N LYS A 267 -31.37 27.85 -16.60
CA LYS A 267 -31.57 29.11 -15.87
C LYS A 267 -32.48 30.04 -16.64
#